data_133a4d904f85e545edd54b215b9b6d45
#
_entry.id   133a4d904f85e545edd54b215b9b6d45
#
_cell.length_a   1.000
_cell.length_b   1.000
_cell.length_c   1.000
_cell.angle_alpha   90.00
_cell.angle_beta   90.00
_cell.angle_gamma   90.00
#
_symmetry.space_group_name_H-M   'P 1'
#
loop_
_entity.id
_entity.type
_entity.pdbx_description
1 polymer ?
#
loop_
_entity_poly.entity_id
_entity_poly.type
_entity_poly.pdbx_seq_one_letter_code
_entity_poly.pdbx_strand_id
1 'polypeptide(L)'
;MANKPRIRFRGFTEDWEQRKLGDIATFSKGNGYSKSDLASSGNPIILYGRLYTNYETTISNVDTFVELKDKSVISQGGEVIVPASGETAEDISRASVVKKQGIIIGGDLNVIKANHLLDPTFLALTISNGEQQKELSKRAQGKSVVHLHNSDLQEVNLTFPLLNEQKEISTLFEKMDNIITLHQRKLDKLQEMKKGLLQKMFV
;
A
#
# COMPACT_ATOMS: atom_id res chain seq x y z
N MET A 1 -8.71 28.37 -1.14
CA MET A 1 -8.88 27.66 -2.44
C MET A 1 -9.83 26.52 -2.18
N ALA A 2 -10.75 26.20 -3.10
CA ALA A 2 -11.69 25.11 -2.89
C ALA A 2 -10.93 23.77 -2.84
N ASN A 3 -11.10 23.01 -1.76
CA ASN A 3 -10.52 21.67 -1.60
C ASN A 3 -11.32 20.65 -2.42
N LYS A 4 -11.32 20.79 -3.76
CA LYS A 4 -12.05 19.91 -4.68
C LYS A 4 -11.12 19.37 -5.77
N PRO A 5 -11.17 18.06 -6.07
CA PRO A 5 -10.42 17.51 -7.19
C PRO A 5 -11.01 18.00 -8.53
N ARG A 6 -10.18 17.98 -9.60
CA ARG A 6 -10.63 18.35 -10.97
C ARG A 6 -11.58 17.30 -11.58
N ILE A 7 -11.44 16.06 -11.18
CA ILE A 7 -12.27 14.94 -11.62
C ILE A 7 -12.99 14.39 -10.41
N ARG A 8 -14.30 14.22 -10.49
CA ARG A 8 -15.15 13.78 -9.40
C ARG A 8 -16.33 12.96 -9.92
N PHE A 9 -16.82 12.04 -9.14
CA PHE A 9 -18.05 11.31 -9.44
C PHE A 9 -19.25 12.27 -9.44
N ARG A 10 -20.20 12.01 -10.34
CA ARG A 10 -21.44 12.79 -10.40
C ARG A 10 -22.25 12.60 -9.11
N GLY A 11 -22.73 13.69 -8.54
CA GLY A 11 -23.58 13.69 -7.34
C GLY A 11 -22.84 14.10 -6.06
N PHE A 12 -21.51 14.16 -6.06
CA PHE A 12 -20.74 14.69 -4.92
C PHE A 12 -20.40 16.16 -5.14
N THR A 13 -20.87 17.02 -4.25
CA THR A 13 -20.76 18.48 -4.37
C THR A 13 -20.04 19.15 -3.21
N GLU A 14 -20.00 18.50 -2.05
CA GLU A 14 -19.41 19.01 -0.81
C GLU A 14 -17.91 19.21 -0.95
N ASP A 15 -17.36 20.16 -0.23
CA ASP A 15 -15.92 20.35 -0.13
C ASP A 15 -15.26 19.19 0.61
N TRP A 16 -14.04 18.85 0.23
CA TRP A 16 -13.25 17.88 0.95
C TRP A 16 -12.77 18.48 2.27
N GLU A 17 -12.87 17.71 3.34
CA GLU A 17 -12.38 18.08 4.66
C GLU A 17 -10.86 17.90 4.73
N GLN A 18 -10.18 18.74 5.52
CA GLN A 18 -8.76 18.60 5.79
C GLN A 18 -8.51 18.40 7.27
N ARG A 19 -7.77 17.34 7.62
CA ARG A 19 -7.32 17.05 8.99
C ARG A 19 -5.91 16.49 8.99
N LYS A 20 -5.21 16.64 10.12
CA LYS A 20 -4.00 15.86 10.36
C LYS A 20 -4.31 14.37 10.43
N LEU A 21 -3.47 13.56 9.79
CA LEU A 21 -3.66 12.10 9.80
C LEU A 21 -3.56 11.54 11.23
N GLY A 22 -2.76 12.17 12.10
CA GLY A 22 -2.65 11.82 13.50
C GLY A 22 -3.94 11.95 14.31
N ASP A 23 -4.89 12.80 13.88
CA ASP A 23 -6.17 13.01 14.55
C ASP A 23 -7.23 11.95 14.18
N ILE A 24 -7.01 11.24 13.07
CA ILE A 24 -8.01 10.35 12.46
C ILE A 24 -7.51 8.93 12.21
N ALA A 25 -6.31 8.60 12.69
CA ALA A 25 -5.73 7.26 12.61
C ALA A 25 -4.85 6.95 13.82
N THR A 26 -4.61 5.66 14.07
CA THR A 26 -3.62 5.20 15.05
C THR A 26 -2.44 4.58 14.32
N PHE A 27 -1.27 4.61 14.97
CA PHE A 27 0.00 4.24 14.35
C PHE A 27 0.73 3.22 15.21
N SER A 28 1.30 2.24 14.54
CA SER A 28 2.19 1.25 15.14
C SER A 28 3.30 0.89 14.14
N LYS A 29 4.13 -0.08 14.47
CA LYS A 29 5.14 -0.62 13.55
C LYS A 29 4.97 -2.11 13.43
N GLY A 30 5.31 -2.64 12.26
CA GLY A 30 5.61 -4.05 12.09
C GLY A 30 6.79 -4.46 12.96
N ASN A 31 7.00 -5.75 13.18
CA ASN A 31 8.03 -6.23 14.09
C ASN A 31 8.82 -7.41 13.54
N GLY A 32 10.11 -7.44 13.87
CA GLY A 32 11.02 -8.54 13.57
C GLY A 32 11.13 -8.84 12.07
N TYR A 33 11.63 -10.01 11.78
CA TYR A 33 11.74 -10.63 10.46
C TYR A 33 12.60 -9.88 9.44
N SER A 34 13.43 -10.65 8.80
CA SER A 34 14.29 -10.24 7.68
C SER A 34 14.15 -11.25 6.54
N LYS A 35 14.83 -11.04 5.43
CA LYS A 35 14.85 -12.00 4.31
C LYS A 35 15.40 -13.36 4.70
N SER A 36 16.28 -13.44 5.71
CA SER A 36 16.84 -14.71 6.21
C SER A 36 15.83 -15.56 6.99
N ASP A 37 14.72 -14.98 7.43
CA ASP A 37 13.65 -15.71 8.12
C ASP A 37 12.65 -16.36 7.16
N LEU A 38 12.75 -16.08 5.86
CA LEU A 38 11.83 -16.61 4.86
C LEU A 38 11.95 -18.13 4.76
N ALA A 39 10.81 -18.79 4.70
CA ALA A 39 10.64 -20.25 4.58
C ALA A 39 9.78 -20.60 3.36
N SER A 40 9.85 -21.84 2.91
CA SER A 40 9.03 -22.35 1.79
C SER A 40 7.54 -22.47 2.14
N SER A 41 7.21 -22.52 3.43
CA SER A 41 5.84 -22.63 3.96
C SER A 41 5.79 -22.09 5.37
N GLY A 42 4.59 -21.84 5.89
CA GLY A 42 4.39 -21.34 7.25
C GLY A 42 3.34 -20.21 7.32
N ASN A 43 3.57 -19.23 8.17
CA ASN A 43 2.68 -18.10 8.33
C ASN A 43 2.96 -17.03 7.24
N PRO A 44 1.93 -16.52 6.57
CA PRO A 44 2.12 -15.51 5.52
C PRO A 44 2.66 -14.21 6.11
N ILE A 45 3.61 -13.58 5.40
CA ILE A 45 4.27 -12.35 5.86
C ILE A 45 4.41 -11.32 4.74
N ILE A 46 4.33 -10.05 5.12
CA ILE A 46 4.74 -8.92 4.28
C ILE A 46 6.03 -8.33 4.85
N LEU A 47 7.09 -8.33 4.05
CA LEU A 47 8.31 -7.56 4.32
C LEU A 47 8.26 -6.24 3.53
N TYR A 48 8.90 -5.19 4.05
CA TYR A 48 8.88 -3.85 3.44
C TYR A 48 9.31 -3.84 1.97
N GLY A 49 10.25 -4.71 1.60
CA GLY A 49 10.75 -4.84 0.22
C GLY A 49 9.66 -5.24 -0.80
N ARG A 50 8.55 -5.87 -0.38
CA ARG A 50 7.43 -6.18 -1.27
C ARG A 50 6.83 -4.91 -1.88
N LEU A 51 6.73 -3.83 -1.11
CA LEU A 51 6.16 -2.58 -1.59
C LEU A 51 6.99 -1.94 -2.72
N TYR A 52 8.24 -2.38 -2.90
CA TYR A 52 9.12 -1.94 -3.98
C TYR A 52 9.15 -2.91 -5.17
N THR A 53 9.12 -4.21 -4.89
CA THR A 53 9.32 -5.26 -5.91
C THR A 53 8.03 -5.78 -6.52
N ASN A 54 6.94 -5.78 -5.76
CA ASN A 54 5.62 -6.25 -6.18
C ASN A 54 4.54 -5.38 -5.54
N TYR A 55 4.49 -4.10 -5.96
CA TYR A 55 3.54 -3.14 -5.42
C TYR A 55 2.10 -3.46 -5.83
N GLU A 56 1.25 -3.48 -4.83
CA GLU A 56 -0.20 -3.58 -4.97
C GLU A 56 -0.84 -2.56 -4.02
N THR A 57 -1.79 -1.75 -4.49
CA THR A 57 -2.57 -0.84 -3.63
C THR A 57 -3.29 -1.63 -2.53
N THR A 58 -3.75 -2.84 -2.87
CA THR A 58 -4.49 -3.72 -1.98
C THR A 58 -3.86 -5.12 -1.98
N ILE A 59 -3.26 -5.51 -0.86
CA ILE A 59 -2.64 -6.83 -0.68
C ILE A 59 -3.68 -7.79 -0.10
N SER A 60 -4.13 -8.73 -0.93
CA SER A 60 -5.07 -9.78 -0.53
C SER A 60 -4.39 -11.13 -0.30
N ASN A 61 -3.28 -11.39 -0.97
CA ASN A 61 -2.51 -12.63 -0.85
C ASN A 61 -1.01 -12.31 -0.86
N VAL A 62 -0.26 -13.15 -0.18
CA VAL A 62 1.20 -13.11 -0.18
C VAL A 62 1.75 -14.51 -0.46
N ASP A 63 2.93 -14.56 -1.04
CA ASP A 63 3.65 -15.75 -1.45
C ASP A 63 4.95 -15.95 -0.64
N THR A 64 5.09 -15.19 0.43
CA THR A 64 6.22 -15.23 1.37
C THR A 64 5.76 -15.74 2.72
N PHE A 65 6.54 -16.64 3.32
CA PHE A 65 6.17 -17.33 4.56
C PHE A 65 7.33 -17.31 5.54
N VAL A 66 6.99 -17.39 6.83
CA VAL A 66 7.94 -17.48 7.95
C VAL A 66 7.41 -18.40 9.04
N GLU A 67 8.28 -18.84 9.93
CA GLU A 67 7.87 -19.38 11.21
C GLU A 67 7.41 -18.25 12.14
N LEU A 68 6.34 -18.50 12.91
CA LEU A 68 5.80 -17.51 13.83
C LEU A 68 6.78 -17.28 14.99
N LYS A 69 7.12 -16.02 15.25
CA LYS A 69 7.92 -15.60 16.41
C LYS A 69 7.06 -14.91 17.45
N ASP A 70 7.54 -14.90 18.69
CA ASP A 70 6.95 -14.08 19.74
C ASP A 70 6.88 -12.61 19.32
N LYS A 71 5.80 -11.93 19.72
CA LYS A 71 5.55 -10.51 19.43
C LYS A 71 5.38 -10.17 17.95
N SER A 72 5.06 -11.16 17.11
CA SER A 72 4.69 -10.89 15.70
C SER A 72 3.48 -9.97 15.63
N VAL A 73 3.55 -8.98 14.76
CA VAL A 73 2.41 -8.11 14.45
C VAL A 73 1.59 -8.78 13.36
N ILE A 74 0.37 -9.16 13.69
CA ILE A 74 -0.53 -9.90 12.79
C ILE A 74 -1.68 -8.99 12.38
N SER A 75 -1.92 -8.90 11.07
CA SER A 75 -2.99 -8.08 10.51
C SER A 75 -4.38 -8.54 10.97
N GLN A 76 -5.25 -7.58 11.25
CA GLN A 76 -6.67 -7.79 11.51
C GLN A 76 -7.54 -7.52 10.26
N GLY A 77 -6.90 -7.03 9.20
CA GLY A 77 -7.54 -6.59 7.96
C GLY A 77 -7.90 -5.11 7.98
N GLY A 78 -7.50 -4.40 6.93
CA GLY A 78 -7.72 -2.97 6.77
C GLY A 78 -6.58 -2.06 7.28
N GLU A 79 -5.47 -2.62 7.74
CA GLU A 79 -4.28 -1.84 8.05
C GLU A 79 -3.66 -1.29 6.76
N VAL A 80 -3.25 -0.03 6.80
CA VAL A 80 -2.45 0.60 5.75
C VAL A 80 -0.99 0.56 6.18
N ILE A 81 -0.14 -0.02 5.35
CA ILE A 81 1.29 -0.15 5.59
C ILE A 81 2.08 0.79 4.69
N VAL A 82 3.11 1.42 5.27
CA VAL A 82 4.01 2.35 4.59
C VAL A 82 5.45 1.97 4.94
N PRO A 83 6.39 1.89 3.99
CA PRO A 83 7.79 1.62 4.32
C PRO A 83 8.34 2.63 5.32
N ALA A 84 9.17 2.18 6.24
CA ALA A 84 9.88 3.05 7.19
C ALA A 84 11.28 3.41 6.69
N SER A 85 11.80 2.69 5.69
CA SER A 85 13.07 2.99 5.01
C SER A 85 12.96 2.74 3.50
N GLY A 86 13.74 3.47 2.71
CA GLY A 86 13.73 3.38 1.25
C GLY A 86 14.96 4.00 0.62
N GLU A 87 15.13 3.83 -0.69
CA GLU A 87 16.24 4.40 -1.44
C GLU A 87 15.97 5.86 -1.84
N THR A 88 14.72 6.19 -2.17
CA THR A 88 14.33 7.55 -2.54
C THR A 88 13.15 8.06 -1.71
N ALA A 89 13.00 9.37 -1.64
CA ALA A 89 11.90 10.02 -0.95
C ALA A 89 10.53 9.74 -1.61
N GLU A 90 10.52 9.60 -2.93
CA GLU A 90 9.32 9.24 -3.69
C GLU A 90 8.91 7.79 -3.41
N ASP A 91 9.88 6.86 -3.43
CA ASP A 91 9.59 5.44 -3.23
C ASP A 91 9.07 5.14 -1.83
N ILE A 92 9.62 5.79 -0.80
CA ILE A 92 9.19 5.58 0.58
C ILE A 92 7.76 6.09 0.83
N SER A 93 7.30 7.07 0.03
CA SER A 93 5.95 7.63 0.09
C SER A 93 4.94 6.76 -0.69
N ARG A 94 4.90 5.48 -0.35
CA ARG A 94 4.07 4.45 -0.97
C ARG A 94 3.33 3.66 0.10
N ALA A 95 2.05 3.39 -0.11
CA ALA A 95 1.21 2.70 0.85
C ALA A 95 0.44 1.55 0.22
N SER A 96 0.17 0.52 1.00
CA SER A 96 -0.70 -0.60 0.62
C SER A 96 -1.66 -0.94 1.74
N VAL A 97 -2.84 -1.43 1.39
CA VAL A 97 -3.80 -1.99 2.37
C VAL A 97 -3.58 -3.48 2.52
N VAL A 98 -3.50 -3.97 3.75
CA VAL A 98 -3.52 -5.40 4.06
C VAL A 98 -4.98 -5.81 4.27
N LYS A 99 -5.60 -6.46 3.27
CA LYS A 99 -7.04 -6.81 3.34
C LYS A 99 -7.34 -8.02 4.21
N LYS A 100 -6.45 -9.00 4.23
CA LYS A 100 -6.68 -10.25 4.97
C LYS A 100 -6.18 -10.17 6.41
N GLN A 101 -6.91 -10.84 7.29
CA GLN A 101 -6.42 -11.17 8.62
C GLN A 101 -5.36 -12.28 8.56
N GLY A 102 -4.50 -12.34 9.56
CA GLY A 102 -3.55 -13.43 9.73
C GLY A 102 -2.24 -13.28 8.95
N ILE A 103 -2.01 -12.15 8.28
CA ILE A 103 -0.75 -11.86 7.61
C ILE A 103 0.17 -11.15 8.60
N ILE A 104 1.39 -11.65 8.78
CA ILE A 104 2.41 -11.00 9.60
C ILE A 104 2.90 -9.73 8.89
N ILE A 105 3.02 -8.63 9.64
CA ILE A 105 3.60 -7.38 9.16
C ILE A 105 5.02 -7.30 9.73
N GLY A 106 6.01 -7.46 8.86
CA GLY A 106 7.41 -7.46 9.22
C GLY A 106 7.95 -6.10 9.66
N GLY A 107 9.16 -6.07 10.17
CA GLY A 107 9.86 -4.84 10.53
C GLY A 107 10.03 -3.89 9.35
N ASP A 108 10.41 -2.66 9.64
CA ASP A 108 10.58 -1.58 8.66
C ASP A 108 9.29 -1.18 7.89
N LEU A 109 8.13 -1.51 8.47
CA LEU A 109 6.83 -1.06 8.03
C LEU A 109 6.17 -0.22 9.12
N ASN A 110 5.77 1.00 8.77
CA ASN A 110 4.81 1.77 9.54
C ASN A 110 3.42 1.20 9.28
N VAL A 111 2.60 1.09 10.32
CA VAL A 111 1.25 0.52 10.26
C VAL A 111 0.27 1.58 10.71
N ILE A 112 -0.67 1.91 9.85
CA ILE A 112 -1.72 2.92 10.07
C ILE A 112 -3.06 2.19 10.15
N LYS A 113 -3.79 2.41 11.23
CA LYS A 113 -5.17 1.96 11.36
C LYS A 113 -6.09 3.16 11.33
N ALA A 114 -6.79 3.33 10.22
CA ALA A 114 -7.77 4.41 10.01
C ALA A 114 -8.96 4.27 10.96
N ASN A 115 -9.52 5.39 11.38
CA ASN A 115 -10.79 5.41 12.11
C ASN A 115 -11.98 5.32 11.12
N HIS A 116 -13.20 5.42 11.66
CA HIS A 116 -14.44 5.32 10.88
C HIS A 116 -14.66 6.41 9.81
N LEU A 117 -13.86 7.48 9.79
CA LEU A 117 -13.94 8.57 8.79
C LEU A 117 -13.20 8.23 7.50
N LEU A 118 -12.29 7.24 7.53
CA LEU A 118 -11.41 6.93 6.41
C LEU A 118 -11.63 5.52 5.88
N ASP A 119 -11.76 5.40 4.57
CA ASP A 119 -11.62 4.13 3.86
C ASP A 119 -10.12 3.79 3.72
N PRO A 120 -9.68 2.58 4.13
CA PRO A 120 -8.26 2.22 4.08
C PRO A 120 -7.66 2.25 2.68
N THR A 121 -8.41 1.84 1.65
CA THR A 121 -7.92 1.86 0.26
C THR A 121 -7.78 3.29 -0.23
N PHE A 122 -8.73 4.17 0.08
CA PHE A 122 -8.62 5.60 -0.20
C PHE A 122 -7.40 6.21 0.48
N LEU A 123 -7.15 5.87 1.75
CA LEU A 123 -5.97 6.36 2.48
C LEU A 123 -4.67 5.90 1.79
N ALA A 124 -4.55 4.63 1.41
CA ALA A 124 -3.37 4.10 0.71
C ALA A 124 -3.14 4.81 -0.63
N LEU A 125 -4.21 5.00 -1.42
CA LEU A 125 -4.16 5.74 -2.69
C LEU A 125 -3.69 7.19 -2.48
N THR A 126 -4.20 7.86 -1.44
CA THR A 126 -3.87 9.25 -1.14
C THR A 126 -2.43 9.42 -0.67
N ILE A 127 -1.92 8.52 0.19
CA ILE A 127 -0.52 8.51 0.63
C ILE A 127 0.43 8.30 -0.57
N SER A 128 0.05 7.44 -1.50
CA SER A 128 0.88 7.05 -2.65
C SER A 128 0.81 8.03 -3.82
N ASN A 129 -0.06 9.04 -3.78
CA ASN A 129 -0.31 9.90 -4.93
C ASN A 129 -0.57 11.36 -4.52
N GLY A 130 -0.38 12.26 -5.49
CA GLY A 130 -0.79 13.65 -5.38
C GLY A 130 0.02 14.49 -4.39
N GLU A 131 -0.64 15.43 -3.74
CA GLU A 131 0.03 16.39 -2.84
C GLU A 131 0.49 15.73 -1.53
N GLN A 132 -0.23 14.74 -1.02
CA GLN A 132 0.13 14.01 0.20
C GLN A 132 1.42 13.20 0.00
N GLN A 133 1.58 12.54 -1.13
CA GLN A 133 2.84 11.89 -1.49
C GLN A 133 4.00 12.89 -1.50
N LYS A 134 3.81 14.04 -2.13
CA LYS A 134 4.82 15.11 -2.18
C LYS A 134 5.15 15.66 -0.79
N GLU A 135 4.14 15.81 0.06
CA GLU A 135 4.36 16.26 1.45
C GLU A 135 5.17 15.24 2.24
N LEU A 136 4.86 13.95 2.12
CA LEU A 136 5.61 12.87 2.75
C LEU A 136 7.03 12.77 2.22
N SER A 137 7.22 12.86 0.91
CA SER A 137 8.56 12.86 0.29
C SER A 137 9.45 13.98 0.83
N LYS A 138 8.89 15.16 1.12
CA LYS A 138 9.64 16.26 1.75
C LYS A 138 10.01 16.00 3.21
N ARG A 139 9.26 15.13 3.91
CA ARG A 139 9.52 14.77 5.31
C ARG A 139 10.50 13.62 5.44
N ALA A 140 10.68 12.82 4.38
CA ALA A 140 11.63 11.73 4.37
C ALA A 140 13.06 12.26 4.58
N GLN A 141 13.78 11.68 5.56
CA GLN A 141 15.09 12.14 6.00
C GLN A 141 16.16 11.09 5.68
N GLY A 142 17.29 11.53 5.17
CA GLY A 142 18.46 10.68 4.86
C GLY A 142 19.12 11.06 3.55
N LYS A 143 20.35 10.55 3.33
CA LYS A 143 21.12 10.80 2.11
C LYS A 143 21.20 9.57 1.20
N SER A 144 21.61 8.43 1.74
CA SER A 144 21.74 7.16 1.00
C SER A 144 20.57 6.21 1.28
N VAL A 145 20.02 6.28 2.48
CA VAL A 145 18.77 5.61 2.87
C VAL A 145 17.91 6.70 3.49
N VAL A 146 16.70 6.83 3.00
CA VAL A 146 15.71 7.75 3.56
C VAL A 146 14.82 7.01 4.54
N HIS A 147 14.41 7.71 5.58
CA HIS A 147 13.55 7.19 6.64
C HIS A 147 12.26 8.01 6.74
N LEU A 148 11.17 7.32 7.03
CA LEU A 148 9.86 7.90 7.29
C LEU A 148 9.31 7.29 8.59
N HIS A 149 9.08 8.13 9.59
CA HIS A 149 8.61 7.68 10.89
C HIS A 149 7.10 7.89 11.04
N ASN A 150 6.50 7.20 12.00
CA ASN A 150 5.08 7.41 12.35
C ASN A 150 4.80 8.87 12.72
N SER A 151 5.75 9.57 13.37
CA SER A 151 5.63 11.00 13.67
C SER A 151 5.48 11.87 12.41
N ASP A 152 6.17 11.50 11.31
CA ASP A 152 6.08 12.22 10.05
C ASP A 152 4.72 12.01 9.38
N LEU A 153 4.22 10.76 9.44
CA LEU A 153 2.89 10.38 8.95
C LEU A 153 1.77 11.09 9.72
N GLN A 154 1.90 11.21 11.04
CA GLN A 154 0.91 11.89 11.90
C GLN A 154 0.73 13.37 11.53
N GLU A 155 1.78 14.04 11.10
CA GLU A 155 1.78 15.46 10.75
C GLU A 155 1.27 15.76 9.33
N VAL A 156 0.95 14.74 8.52
CA VAL A 156 0.43 14.92 7.17
C VAL A 156 -0.99 15.49 7.21
N ASN A 157 -1.21 16.56 6.45
CA ASN A 157 -2.54 17.12 6.25
C ASN A 157 -3.27 16.32 5.17
N LEU A 158 -4.13 15.41 5.59
CA LEU A 158 -4.97 14.63 4.70
C LEU A 158 -6.21 15.42 4.30
N THR A 159 -6.44 15.49 2.99
CA THR A 159 -7.66 16.07 2.42
C THR A 159 -8.52 14.94 1.87
N PHE A 160 -9.77 14.82 2.33
CA PHE A 160 -10.64 13.68 2.00
C PHE A 160 -12.12 14.07 1.95
N PRO A 161 -12.92 13.40 1.10
CA PRO A 161 -14.37 13.58 1.02
C PRO A 161 -15.11 12.79 2.09
N LEU A 162 -16.44 12.85 2.05
CA LEU A 162 -17.29 11.94 2.81
C LEU A 162 -17.01 10.48 2.46
N LEU A 163 -17.19 9.57 3.43
CA LEU A 163 -16.84 8.16 3.33
C LEU A 163 -17.43 7.44 2.09
N ASN A 164 -18.64 7.83 1.68
CA ASN A 164 -19.25 7.24 0.49
C ASN A 164 -18.47 7.54 -0.79
N GLU A 165 -17.99 8.79 -0.96
CA GLU A 165 -17.17 9.15 -2.11
C GLU A 165 -15.79 8.47 -2.05
N GLN A 166 -15.19 8.37 -0.87
CA GLN A 166 -13.94 7.60 -0.69
C GLN A 166 -14.11 6.16 -1.19
N LYS A 167 -15.21 5.48 -0.83
CA LYS A 167 -15.51 4.11 -1.26
C LYS A 167 -15.71 3.99 -2.78
N GLU A 168 -16.36 4.97 -3.40
CA GLU A 168 -16.49 5.00 -4.87
C GLU A 168 -15.13 5.14 -5.55
N ILE A 169 -14.27 6.04 -5.04
CA ILE A 169 -12.90 6.20 -5.52
C ILE A 169 -12.11 4.90 -5.34
N SER A 170 -12.13 4.31 -4.16
CA SER A 170 -11.46 3.04 -3.85
C SER A 170 -11.92 1.93 -4.79
N THR A 171 -13.21 1.78 -4.98
CA THR A 171 -13.82 0.77 -5.86
C THR A 171 -13.39 0.95 -7.32
N LEU A 172 -13.30 2.19 -7.80
CA LEU A 172 -12.83 2.46 -9.16
C LEU A 172 -11.39 1.97 -9.36
N PHE A 173 -10.48 2.37 -8.46
CA PHE A 173 -9.07 2.00 -8.59
C PHE A 173 -8.82 0.50 -8.36
N GLU A 174 -9.53 -0.13 -7.42
CA GLU A 174 -9.47 -1.59 -7.25
C GLU A 174 -9.94 -2.35 -8.52
N LYS A 175 -10.98 -1.87 -9.18
CA LYS A 175 -11.43 -2.46 -10.46
C LYS A 175 -10.38 -2.27 -11.57
N MET A 176 -9.76 -1.10 -11.65
CA MET A 176 -8.69 -0.84 -12.62
C MET A 176 -7.48 -1.76 -12.37
N ASP A 177 -7.02 -1.90 -11.11
CA ASP A 177 -5.91 -2.76 -10.74
C ASP A 177 -6.22 -4.24 -11.07
N ASN A 178 -7.44 -4.69 -10.82
CA ASN A 178 -7.89 -6.04 -11.19
C ASN A 178 -7.85 -6.27 -12.71
N ILE A 179 -8.31 -5.30 -13.50
CA ILE A 179 -8.27 -5.39 -14.97
C ILE A 179 -6.83 -5.44 -15.46
N ILE A 180 -5.96 -4.58 -14.96
CA ILE A 180 -4.53 -4.55 -15.29
C ILE A 180 -3.88 -5.91 -14.97
N THR A 181 -4.13 -6.45 -13.78
CA THR A 181 -3.59 -7.74 -13.35
C THR A 181 -4.06 -8.90 -14.25
N LEU A 182 -5.35 -8.91 -14.63
CA LEU A 182 -5.89 -9.92 -15.54
C LEU A 182 -5.26 -9.85 -16.93
N HIS A 183 -5.07 -8.65 -17.47
CA HIS A 183 -4.43 -8.46 -18.77
C HIS A 183 -2.95 -8.84 -18.73
N GLN A 184 -2.23 -8.53 -17.64
CA GLN A 184 -0.85 -8.94 -17.46
C GLN A 184 -0.71 -10.47 -17.46
N ARG A 185 -1.51 -11.18 -16.68
CA ARG A 185 -1.52 -12.66 -16.67
C ARG A 185 -1.82 -13.26 -18.05
N LYS A 186 -2.74 -12.65 -18.81
CA LYS A 186 -3.04 -13.09 -20.17
C LYS A 186 -1.85 -12.86 -21.11
N LEU A 187 -1.18 -11.74 -20.99
CA LEU A 187 0.02 -11.40 -21.76
C LEU A 187 1.14 -12.39 -21.47
N ASP A 188 1.42 -12.66 -20.19
CA ASP A 188 2.47 -13.59 -19.77
C ASP A 188 2.21 -15.00 -20.34
N LYS A 189 0.95 -15.49 -20.25
CA LYS A 189 0.56 -16.78 -20.80
C LYS A 189 0.73 -16.85 -22.33
N LEU A 190 0.39 -15.76 -23.05
CA LEU A 190 0.58 -15.71 -24.50
C LEU A 190 2.06 -15.69 -24.87
N GLN A 191 2.91 -15.02 -24.10
CA GLN A 191 4.36 -15.02 -24.29
C GLN A 191 4.96 -16.41 -24.05
N GLU A 192 4.52 -17.10 -23.01
CA GLU A 192 4.93 -18.50 -22.76
C GLU A 192 4.50 -19.43 -23.91
N MET A 193 3.26 -19.32 -24.36
CA MET A 193 2.77 -20.08 -25.51
C MET A 193 3.58 -19.81 -26.79
N LYS A 194 3.84 -18.52 -27.07
CA LYS A 194 4.69 -18.12 -28.20
C LYS A 194 6.07 -18.75 -28.11
N LYS A 195 6.72 -18.64 -26.92
CA LYS A 195 8.03 -19.24 -26.70
C LYS A 195 8.03 -20.78 -26.91
N GLY A 196 7.03 -21.46 -26.36
CA GLY A 196 6.89 -22.92 -26.54
C GLY A 196 6.65 -23.35 -27.98
N LEU A 197 5.87 -22.58 -28.76
CA LEU A 197 5.66 -22.84 -30.18
C LEU A 197 6.94 -22.64 -31.00
N LEU A 198 7.65 -21.51 -30.77
CA LEU A 198 8.92 -21.24 -31.44
C LEU A 198 9.95 -22.36 -31.21
N GLN A 199 10.06 -22.84 -29.96
CA GLN A 199 10.97 -23.94 -29.63
C GLN A 199 10.61 -25.26 -30.33
N LYS A 200 9.32 -25.50 -30.67
CA LYS A 200 8.86 -26.72 -31.34
C LYS A 200 8.86 -26.60 -32.86
N MET A 201 8.82 -25.40 -33.40
CA MET A 201 8.76 -25.17 -34.84
C MET A 201 10.15 -24.98 -35.50
N PHE A 202 11.12 -24.55 -34.71
CA PHE A 202 12.49 -24.30 -35.17
C PHE A 202 13.45 -25.20 -34.38
N VAL A 203 13.72 -26.39 -34.91
CA VAL A 203 14.67 -27.36 -34.37
C VAL A 203 16.06 -27.13 -34.95
#